data_ba18b252c569ad4b15f0d88a1ac60a53
#
_entry.id   ba18b252c569ad4b15f0d88a1ac60a53
#
_cell.length_a   1.000
_cell.length_b   1.000
_cell.length_c   1.000
_cell.angle_alpha   90.00
_cell.angle_beta   90.00
_cell.angle_gamma   90.00
#
_symmetry.space_group_name_H-M   'P 1'
#
loop_
_entity.id
_entity.type
_entity.pdbx_description
1 polymer ?
#
loop_
_entity_poly.entity_id
_entity_poly.type
_entity_poly.pdbx_seq_one_letter_code
_entity_poly.pdbx_strand_id
1 'polypeptide(L)'
;LPSLLVKWNVNDDFKVRGSFTQTLSRPKYSALVPSVNIKRSDNEITIGNPELKPTVSYNFDLSADYYFRSIGLISAGIFYKKIDDFIVDQVSTNYEYQGNTYTRFTQPKNAGNANLVGVELSYQRDFSFIAPALKCVGFYGTYTYTHSRVEDFNFEGRENEKDLSMPGSPEHTANASLYFCL
;
A
#
# COMPACT_ATOMS: atom_id res chain seq x y z
N LEU A 1 11.05 16.59 0.96
CA LEU A 1 10.09 15.90 0.12
C LEU A 1 8.89 16.82 -0.08
N PRO A 2 8.49 17.16 -1.32
CA PRO A 2 7.39 18.06 -1.58
C PRO A 2 6.06 17.44 -1.18
N SER A 3 5.17 18.31 -0.66
CA SER A 3 3.79 17.97 -0.40
C SER A 3 2.90 19.18 -0.64
N LEU A 4 1.72 18.95 -1.19
CA LEU A 4 0.70 19.97 -1.41
C LEU A 4 -0.64 19.38 -0.96
N LEU A 5 -1.35 20.14 -0.12
CA LEU A 5 -2.70 19.81 0.31
C LEU A 5 -3.61 21.01 0.00
N VAL A 6 -4.68 20.75 -0.71
CA VAL A 6 -5.72 21.73 -1.02
C VAL A 6 -7.03 21.25 -0.41
N LYS A 7 -7.70 22.13 0.34
CA LYS A 7 -9.03 21.89 0.89
C LYS A 7 -9.96 22.99 0.40
N TRP A 8 -11.05 22.58 -0.23
CA TRP A 8 -12.11 23.48 -0.67
C TRP A 8 -13.41 23.17 0.08
N ASN A 9 -13.86 24.13 0.86
CA ASN A 9 -15.17 24.08 1.49
C ASN A 9 -16.19 24.63 0.48
N VAL A 10 -16.89 23.73 -0.21
CA VAL A 10 -17.92 24.12 -1.20
C VAL A 10 -19.11 24.78 -0.48
N ASN A 11 -19.50 24.20 0.65
CA ASN A 11 -20.44 24.76 1.63
C ASN A 11 -20.15 24.15 3.01
N ASP A 12 -21.00 24.40 4.00
CA ASP A 12 -20.82 23.93 5.37
C ASP A 12 -20.84 22.41 5.47
N ASP A 13 -21.61 21.75 4.64
CA ASP A 13 -21.82 20.30 4.66
C ASP A 13 -20.95 19.54 3.65
N PHE A 14 -20.40 20.20 2.61
CA PHE A 14 -19.66 19.52 1.55
C PHE A 14 -18.25 20.08 1.38
N LYS A 15 -17.26 19.18 1.44
CA LYS A 15 -15.83 19.53 1.35
C LYS A 15 -15.14 18.63 0.33
N VAL A 16 -14.23 19.22 -0.42
CA VAL A 16 -13.35 18.52 -1.37
C VAL A 16 -11.91 18.73 -0.93
N ARG A 17 -11.11 17.66 -0.99
CA ARG A 17 -9.68 17.70 -0.69
C ARG A 17 -8.91 17.07 -1.83
N GLY A 18 -7.83 17.74 -2.20
CA GLY A 18 -6.82 17.19 -3.12
C GLY A 18 -5.46 17.19 -2.44
N SER A 19 -4.69 16.13 -2.62
CA SER A 19 -3.33 16.09 -2.13
C SER A 19 -2.37 15.54 -3.18
N PHE A 20 -1.15 16.05 -3.13
CA PHE A 20 0.01 15.49 -3.79
C PHE A 20 1.12 15.36 -2.75
N THR A 21 1.72 14.18 -2.64
CA THR A 21 2.86 13.95 -1.75
C THR A 21 3.91 13.09 -2.42
N GLN A 22 5.17 13.45 -2.21
CA GLN A 22 6.29 12.58 -2.52
C GLN A 22 6.82 11.98 -1.22
N THR A 23 6.99 10.67 -1.17
CA THR A 23 7.55 9.97 -0.03
C THR A 23 8.77 9.15 -0.44
N LEU A 24 9.63 8.86 0.53
CA LEU A 24 10.86 8.10 0.33
C LEU A 24 10.98 7.05 1.43
N SER A 25 11.18 5.80 1.03
CA SER A 25 11.47 4.69 1.94
C SER A 25 12.90 4.20 1.70
N ARG A 26 13.74 4.32 2.72
CA ARG A 26 15.13 3.85 2.64
C ARG A 26 15.19 2.34 2.85
N PRO A 27 16.12 1.63 2.18
CA PRO A 27 16.39 0.24 2.47
C PRO A 27 16.73 0.06 3.96
N LYS A 28 16.36 -1.09 4.52
CA LYS A 28 16.82 -1.46 5.85
C LYS A 28 18.34 -1.54 5.85
N TYR A 29 18.99 -1.05 6.91
CA TYR A 29 20.43 -1.08 7.02
C TYR A 29 21.01 -2.48 6.88
N SER A 30 20.36 -3.50 7.46
CA SER A 30 20.74 -4.90 7.32
C SER A 30 20.69 -5.43 5.88
N ALA A 31 19.86 -4.84 5.03
CA ALA A 31 19.78 -5.21 3.62
C ALA A 31 20.91 -4.60 2.78
N LEU A 32 21.47 -3.47 3.21
CA LEU A 32 22.61 -2.81 2.55
C LEU A 32 23.97 -3.43 2.89
N VAL A 33 24.11 -3.99 4.09
CA VAL A 33 25.38 -4.59 4.49
C VAL A 33 25.59 -5.89 3.70
N PRO A 34 26.73 -6.04 2.96
CA PRO A 34 27.00 -7.25 2.18
C PRO A 34 27.42 -8.43 3.08
N SER A 35 26.67 -8.64 4.15
CA SER A 35 26.88 -9.78 5.06
C SER A 35 26.26 -11.03 4.48
N VAL A 36 26.97 -12.15 4.66
CA VAL A 36 26.51 -13.47 4.24
C VAL A 36 25.92 -14.18 5.45
N ASN A 37 24.64 -14.51 5.37
CA ASN A 37 23.95 -15.28 6.39
C ASN A 37 23.61 -16.67 5.84
N ILE A 38 24.14 -17.73 6.46
CA ILE A 38 23.96 -19.12 6.04
C ILE A 38 23.15 -19.86 7.08
N LYS A 39 22.00 -20.35 6.70
CA LYS A 39 21.18 -21.30 7.48
C LYS A 39 21.46 -22.72 6.99
N ARG A 40 22.37 -23.41 7.67
CA ARG A 40 22.80 -24.75 7.28
C ARG A 40 21.70 -25.81 7.41
N SER A 41 20.75 -25.64 8.35
CA SER A 41 19.62 -26.55 8.53
C SER A 41 18.72 -26.60 7.29
N ASP A 42 18.56 -25.46 6.62
CA ASP A 42 17.61 -25.29 5.53
C ASP A 42 18.32 -25.24 4.17
N ASN A 43 19.66 -25.29 4.17
CA ASN A 43 20.53 -25.11 3.02
C ASN A 43 20.26 -23.81 2.26
N GLU A 44 20.04 -22.72 3.04
CA GLU A 44 19.74 -21.38 2.56
C GLU A 44 20.91 -20.42 2.79
N ILE A 45 21.08 -19.47 1.86
CA ILE A 45 22.04 -18.38 1.95
C ILE A 45 21.33 -17.05 1.65
N THR A 46 21.57 -16.03 2.46
CA THR A 46 21.09 -14.66 2.25
C THR A 46 22.28 -13.71 2.21
N ILE A 47 22.33 -12.86 1.17
CA ILE A 47 23.39 -11.86 1.01
C ILE A 47 22.76 -10.49 0.86
N GLY A 48 23.22 -9.50 1.64
CA GLY A 48 22.80 -8.11 1.50
C GLY A 48 23.26 -7.47 0.19
N ASN A 49 22.64 -6.35 -0.19
CA ASN A 49 22.94 -5.65 -1.43
C ASN A 49 23.21 -4.16 -1.16
N PRO A 50 24.48 -3.72 -1.20
CA PRO A 50 24.85 -2.31 -0.99
C PRO A 50 24.40 -1.37 -2.10
N GLU A 51 23.98 -1.90 -3.27
CA GLU A 51 23.56 -1.11 -4.43
C GLU A 51 22.06 -0.73 -4.39
N LEU A 52 21.35 -1.11 -3.30
CA LEU A 52 19.94 -0.80 -3.17
C LEU A 52 19.70 0.72 -3.17
N LYS A 53 18.77 1.13 -4.02
CA LYS A 53 18.25 2.50 -4.07
C LYS A 53 17.05 2.65 -3.15
N PRO A 54 16.83 3.86 -2.62
CA PRO A 54 15.60 4.14 -1.89
C PRO A 54 14.38 4.02 -2.82
N THR A 55 13.29 3.47 -2.30
CA THR A 55 11.98 3.50 -2.97
C THR A 55 11.40 4.91 -2.88
N VAL A 56 10.98 5.47 -4.01
CA VAL A 56 10.29 6.77 -4.07
C VAL A 56 8.83 6.55 -4.46
N SER A 57 7.92 7.23 -3.80
CA SER A 57 6.49 7.16 -4.13
C SER A 57 5.91 8.56 -4.34
N TYR A 58 5.17 8.71 -5.44
CA TYR A 58 4.37 9.89 -5.76
C TYR A 58 2.90 9.52 -5.56
N ASN A 59 2.22 10.23 -4.66
CA ASN A 59 0.85 9.93 -4.28
C ASN A 59 -0.03 11.11 -4.66
N PHE A 60 -1.14 10.84 -5.33
CA PHE A 60 -2.19 11.78 -5.70
C PHE A 60 -3.50 11.28 -5.13
N ASP A 61 -4.16 12.11 -4.34
CA ASP A 61 -5.43 11.78 -3.71
C ASP A 61 -6.44 12.88 -3.99
N LEU A 62 -7.67 12.49 -4.28
CA LEU A 62 -8.81 13.40 -4.37
C LEU A 62 -9.98 12.78 -3.62
N SER A 63 -10.53 13.51 -2.67
CA SER A 63 -11.67 13.06 -1.88
C SER A 63 -12.75 14.11 -1.74
N ALA A 64 -13.98 13.65 -1.60
CA ALA A 64 -15.15 14.47 -1.34
C ALA A 64 -15.89 13.93 -0.12
N ASP A 65 -16.18 14.81 0.82
CA ASP A 65 -16.83 14.50 2.09
C ASP A 65 -18.15 15.27 2.19
N TYR A 66 -19.23 14.55 2.50
CA TYR A 66 -20.52 15.13 2.83
C TYR A 66 -20.88 14.85 4.28
N TYR A 67 -21.08 15.91 5.05
CA TYR A 67 -21.46 15.88 6.46
C TYR A 67 -22.96 16.01 6.58
N PHE A 68 -23.60 15.02 7.18
CA PHE A 68 -25.03 15.13 7.48
C PHE A 68 -25.26 16.08 8.66
N ARG A 69 -26.37 16.80 8.66
CA ARG A 69 -26.72 17.71 9.77
C ARG A 69 -26.90 17.00 11.13
N SER A 70 -27.28 15.72 11.11
CA SER A 70 -27.14 14.81 12.23
C SER A 70 -25.72 14.21 12.25
N ILE A 71 -25.37 13.41 13.26
CA ILE A 71 -24.07 12.72 13.29
C ILE A 71 -23.98 11.77 12.11
N GLY A 72 -23.12 12.11 11.14
CA GLY A 72 -22.88 11.26 9.98
C GLY A 72 -21.98 11.88 8.93
N LEU A 73 -21.34 11.03 8.16
CA LEU A 73 -20.41 11.35 7.08
C LEU A 73 -20.50 10.31 5.98
N ILE A 74 -20.53 10.75 4.74
CA ILE A 74 -20.21 9.94 3.57
C ILE A 74 -18.97 10.54 2.90
N SER A 75 -18.00 9.71 2.62
CA SER A 75 -16.77 10.11 1.94
C SER A 75 -16.53 9.20 0.75
N ALA A 76 -16.14 9.80 -0.38
CA ALA A 76 -15.67 9.09 -1.55
C ALA A 76 -14.33 9.67 -1.98
N GLY A 77 -13.37 8.81 -2.29
CA GLY A 77 -12.04 9.20 -2.72
C GLY A 77 -11.54 8.36 -3.88
N ILE A 78 -10.64 8.93 -4.65
CA ILE A 78 -9.82 8.23 -5.64
C ILE A 78 -8.37 8.51 -5.31
N PHE A 79 -7.53 7.53 -5.53
CA PHE A 79 -6.08 7.68 -5.36
C PHE A 79 -5.32 7.09 -6.52
N TYR A 80 -4.16 7.67 -6.79
CA TYR A 80 -3.15 7.15 -7.69
C TYR A 80 -1.79 7.23 -7.02
N LYS A 81 -1.06 6.12 -7.02
CA LYS A 81 0.28 6.04 -6.44
C LYS A 81 1.22 5.43 -7.46
N LYS A 82 2.28 6.16 -7.79
CA LYS A 82 3.42 5.67 -8.55
C LYS A 82 4.57 5.40 -7.61
N ILE A 83 5.13 4.20 -7.67
CA ILE A 83 6.24 3.76 -6.84
C ILE A 83 7.40 3.39 -7.74
N ASP A 84 8.53 4.06 -7.55
CA ASP A 84 9.75 3.79 -8.27
C ASP A 84 10.76 3.06 -7.37
N ASP A 85 11.52 2.13 -7.94
CA ASP A 85 12.60 1.39 -7.27
C ASP A 85 12.13 0.62 -6.01
N PHE A 86 10.93 0.01 -6.01
CA PHE A 86 10.50 -0.76 -4.83
C PHE A 86 11.39 -2.00 -4.62
N ILE A 87 11.60 -2.36 -3.34
CA ILE A 87 12.54 -3.40 -2.95
C ILE A 87 11.79 -4.69 -2.68
N VAL A 88 12.28 -5.79 -3.27
CA VAL A 88 11.80 -7.15 -3.01
C VAL A 88 12.99 -8.08 -2.74
N ASP A 89 12.71 -9.20 -2.09
CA ASP A 89 13.67 -10.28 -1.94
C ASP A 89 13.63 -11.17 -3.19
N GLN A 90 14.68 -11.12 -4.01
CA GLN A 90 14.87 -12.07 -5.11
C GLN A 90 15.32 -13.41 -4.53
N VAL A 91 14.65 -14.47 -4.96
CA VAL A 91 15.00 -15.85 -4.58
C VAL A 91 15.45 -16.58 -5.82
N SER A 92 16.63 -17.20 -5.75
CA SER A 92 17.17 -18.11 -6.78
C SER A 92 17.49 -19.47 -6.17
N THR A 93 17.54 -20.51 -7.00
CA THR A 93 17.89 -21.87 -6.60
C THR A 93 19.25 -22.25 -7.14
N ASN A 94 19.86 -23.29 -6.53
CA ASN A 94 21.15 -23.84 -6.98
C ASN A 94 22.29 -22.81 -7.03
N TYR A 95 22.39 -21.96 -5.99
CA TYR A 95 23.41 -20.92 -5.90
C TYR A 95 24.72 -21.50 -5.35
N GLU A 96 25.81 -21.31 -6.07
CA GLU A 96 27.13 -21.74 -5.62
C GLU A 96 27.87 -20.63 -4.88
N TYR A 97 28.29 -20.92 -3.65
CA TYR A 97 29.09 -20.00 -2.85
C TYR A 97 30.18 -20.77 -2.09
N GLN A 98 31.44 -20.38 -2.29
CA GLN A 98 32.63 -20.98 -1.65
C GLN A 98 32.69 -22.53 -1.77
N GLY A 99 32.32 -23.06 -2.95
CA GLY A 99 32.35 -24.50 -3.22
C GLY A 99 31.20 -25.32 -2.63
N ASN A 100 30.18 -24.65 -2.08
CA ASN A 100 28.93 -25.26 -1.61
C ASN A 100 27.76 -24.79 -2.48
N THR A 101 26.82 -25.69 -2.77
CA THR A 101 25.59 -25.39 -3.49
C THR A 101 24.44 -25.23 -2.50
N TYR A 102 23.76 -24.08 -2.55
CA TYR A 102 22.61 -23.76 -1.71
C TYR A 102 21.32 -23.91 -2.51
N THR A 103 20.32 -24.55 -1.90
CA THR A 103 19.02 -24.78 -2.54
C THR A 103 18.21 -23.48 -2.65
N ARG A 104 18.48 -22.50 -1.77
CA ARG A 104 17.82 -21.20 -1.77
C ARG A 104 18.82 -20.08 -1.50
N PHE A 105 18.91 -19.17 -2.45
CA PHE A 105 19.62 -17.90 -2.33
C PHE A 105 18.64 -16.77 -2.28
N THR A 106 18.78 -15.88 -1.31
CA THR A 106 17.91 -14.69 -1.17
C THR A 106 18.78 -13.43 -1.16
N GLN A 107 18.42 -12.47 -2.00
CA GLN A 107 19.05 -11.14 -2.05
C GLN A 107 18.01 -10.06 -2.27
N PRO A 108 17.99 -8.97 -1.46
CA PRO A 108 17.14 -7.82 -1.72
C PRO A 108 17.60 -7.07 -2.98
N LYS A 109 16.64 -6.74 -3.88
CA LYS A 109 16.88 -5.98 -5.10
C LYS A 109 15.77 -4.96 -5.36
N ASN A 110 16.08 -3.90 -6.08
CA ASN A 110 15.07 -3.01 -6.63
C ASN A 110 14.38 -3.71 -7.80
N ALA A 111 13.08 -3.86 -7.72
CA ALA A 111 12.27 -4.68 -8.64
C ALA A 111 11.65 -3.90 -9.81
N GLY A 112 11.96 -2.60 -9.92
CA GLY A 112 11.36 -1.74 -10.92
C GLY A 112 10.26 -0.83 -10.35
N ASN A 113 9.22 -0.57 -11.13
CA ASN A 113 8.19 0.40 -10.82
C ASN A 113 6.84 -0.28 -10.58
N ALA A 114 5.99 0.35 -9.78
CA ALA A 114 4.62 -0.11 -9.59
C ALA A 114 3.65 1.07 -9.61
N ASN A 115 2.47 0.83 -10.16
CA ASN A 115 1.36 1.78 -10.16
C ASN A 115 0.19 1.19 -9.39
N LEU A 116 -0.42 2.00 -8.53
CA LEU A 116 -1.64 1.66 -7.81
C LEU A 116 -2.67 2.74 -8.10
N VAL A 117 -3.88 2.31 -8.43
CA VAL A 117 -5.04 3.19 -8.58
C VAL A 117 -6.20 2.58 -7.84
N GLY A 118 -7.00 3.39 -7.18
CA GLY A 118 -8.13 2.84 -6.45
C GLY A 118 -9.19 3.87 -6.08
N VAL A 119 -10.26 3.34 -5.52
CA VAL A 119 -11.42 4.08 -5.03
C VAL A 119 -11.67 3.69 -3.58
N GLU A 120 -11.94 4.68 -2.76
CA GLU A 120 -12.28 4.51 -1.35
C GLU A 120 -13.67 5.09 -1.08
N LEU A 121 -14.50 4.32 -0.40
CA LEU A 121 -15.81 4.75 0.07
C LEU A 121 -15.87 4.56 1.58
N SER A 122 -16.41 5.55 2.28
CA SER A 122 -16.64 5.50 3.70
C SER A 122 -18.03 6.06 4.02
N TYR A 123 -18.75 5.36 4.85
CA TYR A 123 -20.06 5.79 5.33
C TYR A 123 -20.14 5.59 6.84
N GLN A 124 -20.55 6.65 7.53
CA GLN A 124 -20.82 6.62 8.96
C GLN A 124 -22.10 7.41 9.24
N ARG A 125 -23.04 6.81 9.95
CA ARG A 125 -24.24 7.52 10.38
C ARG A 125 -24.90 6.83 11.58
N ASP A 126 -25.47 7.64 12.49
CA ASP A 126 -26.44 7.15 13.48
C ASP A 126 -27.81 6.91 12.84
N PHE A 127 -28.67 6.15 13.50
CA PHE A 127 -30.03 5.86 13.01
C PHE A 127 -31.09 6.82 13.53
N SER A 128 -30.73 7.99 14.04
CA SER A 128 -31.66 9.03 14.48
C SER A 128 -32.58 9.54 13.35
N PHE A 129 -32.13 9.40 12.10
CA PHE A 129 -32.92 9.75 10.92
C PHE A 129 -34.12 8.80 10.68
N ILE A 130 -34.10 7.60 11.26
CA ILE A 130 -35.21 6.63 11.23
C ILE A 130 -36.14 6.89 12.42
N ALA A 131 -35.59 6.95 13.64
CA ALA A 131 -36.30 7.25 14.83
C ALA A 131 -35.41 7.92 15.89
N PRO A 132 -35.87 8.97 16.61
CA PRO A 132 -35.05 9.65 17.63
C PRO A 132 -34.53 8.72 18.72
N ALA A 133 -35.26 7.63 19.05
CA ALA A 133 -34.83 6.62 20.01
C ALA A 133 -33.54 5.87 19.57
N LEU A 134 -33.24 5.85 18.29
CA LEU A 134 -32.06 5.15 17.71
C LEU A 134 -30.82 6.06 17.57
N LYS A 135 -30.81 7.25 18.19
CA LYS A 135 -29.67 8.16 18.19
C LYS A 135 -28.36 7.56 18.71
N CYS A 136 -28.48 6.53 19.56
CA CYS A 136 -27.37 5.81 20.16
C CYS A 136 -26.92 4.58 19.36
N VAL A 137 -27.57 4.29 18.24
CA VAL A 137 -27.18 3.17 17.37
C VAL A 137 -26.74 3.73 16.04
N GLY A 138 -25.63 3.25 15.51
CA GLY A 138 -25.16 3.69 14.21
C GLY A 138 -24.32 2.65 13.51
N PHE A 139 -24.05 2.92 12.26
CA PHE A 139 -23.29 2.09 11.36
C PHE A 139 -22.05 2.85 10.86
N TYR A 140 -20.94 2.15 10.77
CA TYR A 140 -19.74 2.57 10.07
C TYR A 140 -19.32 1.50 9.07
N GLY A 141 -19.05 1.87 7.84
CA GLY A 141 -18.55 0.97 6.82
C GLY A 141 -17.53 1.64 5.93
N THR A 142 -16.52 0.88 5.51
CA THR A 142 -15.55 1.29 4.51
C THR A 142 -15.41 0.22 3.45
N TYR A 143 -15.15 0.67 2.23
CA TYR A 143 -14.82 -0.19 1.12
C TYR A 143 -13.72 0.46 0.29
N THR A 144 -12.70 -0.31 -0.05
CA THR A 144 -11.60 0.10 -0.91
C THR A 144 -11.45 -0.91 -2.05
N TYR A 145 -11.40 -0.40 -3.26
CA TYR A 145 -10.96 -1.13 -4.44
C TYR A 145 -9.59 -0.61 -4.86
N THR A 146 -8.62 -1.51 -5.06
CA THR A 146 -7.27 -1.18 -5.48
C THR A 146 -6.85 -2.07 -6.64
N HIS A 147 -6.52 -1.44 -7.76
CA HIS A 147 -5.84 -2.11 -8.86
C HIS A 147 -4.36 -1.74 -8.82
N SER A 148 -3.48 -2.74 -8.72
CA SER A 148 -2.03 -2.55 -8.70
C SER A 148 -1.39 -3.29 -9.85
N ARG A 149 -0.37 -2.68 -10.47
CA ARG A 149 0.41 -3.27 -11.55
C ARG A 149 1.89 -2.97 -11.32
N VAL A 150 2.69 -4.02 -11.40
CA VAL A 150 4.15 -3.91 -11.39
C VAL A 150 4.64 -3.82 -12.84
N GLU A 151 5.45 -2.80 -13.12
CA GLU A 151 6.09 -2.57 -14.41
C GLU A 151 7.58 -2.83 -14.29
N ASP A 152 8.20 -3.22 -15.39
CA ASP A 152 9.66 -3.47 -15.49
C ASP A 152 10.17 -4.53 -14.49
N PHE A 153 9.33 -5.54 -14.22
CA PHE A 153 9.72 -6.66 -13.37
C PHE A 153 10.73 -7.55 -14.11
N ASN A 154 12.02 -7.30 -13.88
CA ASN A 154 13.10 -7.97 -14.57
C ASN A 154 13.90 -8.86 -13.60
N PHE A 155 13.35 -10.05 -13.29
CA PHE A 155 14.05 -11.05 -12.51
C PHE A 155 14.34 -12.30 -13.35
N GLU A 156 15.55 -12.83 -13.19
CA GLU A 156 15.97 -14.06 -13.82
C GLU A 156 14.98 -15.21 -13.58
N GLY A 157 14.49 -15.81 -14.67
CA GLY A 157 13.48 -16.87 -14.63
C GLY A 157 12.03 -16.40 -14.54
N ARG A 158 11.76 -15.08 -14.51
CA ARG A 158 10.43 -14.49 -14.45
C ARG A 158 10.18 -13.37 -15.48
N GLU A 159 11.00 -13.30 -16.51
CA GLU A 159 10.98 -12.24 -17.54
C GLU A 159 9.68 -12.24 -18.36
N ASN A 160 8.96 -13.35 -18.37
CA ASN A 160 7.70 -13.49 -19.11
C ASN A 160 6.47 -13.17 -18.26
N GLU A 161 6.62 -12.88 -16.97
CA GLU A 161 5.50 -12.55 -16.11
C GLU A 161 5.08 -11.09 -16.35
N LYS A 162 3.86 -10.95 -16.85
CA LYS A 162 3.22 -9.64 -17.10
C LYS A 162 2.06 -9.46 -16.13
N ASP A 163 1.73 -8.21 -15.84
CA ASP A 163 0.56 -7.84 -15.03
C ASP A 163 0.59 -8.40 -13.58
N LEU A 164 1.78 -8.41 -12.98
CA LEU A 164 1.91 -8.79 -11.58
C LEU A 164 1.29 -7.72 -10.68
N SER A 165 0.42 -8.17 -9.78
CA SER A 165 -0.09 -7.32 -8.70
C SER A 165 1.01 -7.07 -7.66
N MET A 166 1.01 -5.88 -7.05
CA MET A 166 1.96 -5.56 -5.98
C MET A 166 1.68 -6.43 -4.75
N PRO A 167 2.70 -7.11 -4.19
CA PRO A 167 2.54 -7.89 -2.97
C PRO A 167 1.99 -7.05 -1.81
N GLY A 168 1.01 -7.62 -1.07
CA GLY A 168 0.40 -6.93 0.07
C GLY A 168 -0.67 -5.89 -0.29
N SER A 169 -1.06 -5.78 -1.58
CA SER A 169 -2.12 -4.89 -2.05
C SER A 169 -3.36 -5.71 -2.43
N PRO A 170 -4.29 -5.98 -1.52
CA PRO A 170 -5.53 -6.69 -1.84
C PRO A 170 -6.39 -5.84 -2.77
N GLU A 171 -7.01 -6.48 -3.76
CA GLU A 171 -7.87 -5.79 -4.74
C GLU A 171 -9.13 -5.22 -4.08
N HIS A 172 -9.70 -5.93 -3.13
CA HIS A 172 -10.90 -5.53 -2.40
C HIS A 172 -10.68 -5.59 -0.89
N THR A 173 -11.00 -4.52 -0.20
CA THR A 173 -11.00 -4.48 1.26
C THR A 173 -12.32 -3.87 1.74
N ALA A 174 -13.00 -4.53 2.67
CA ALA A 174 -14.23 -4.03 3.25
C ALA A 174 -14.22 -4.21 4.77
N ASN A 175 -14.71 -3.20 5.49
CA ASN A 175 -14.95 -3.24 6.92
C ASN A 175 -16.35 -2.72 7.21
N ALA A 176 -17.02 -3.34 8.17
CA ALA A 176 -18.33 -2.89 8.66
C ALA A 176 -18.42 -3.06 10.16
N SER A 177 -19.00 -2.07 10.83
CA SER A 177 -19.26 -2.12 12.27
C SER A 177 -20.57 -1.46 12.63
N LEU A 178 -21.22 -1.99 13.66
CA LEU A 178 -22.34 -1.36 14.35
C LEU A 178 -21.84 -0.84 15.70
N TYR A 179 -22.24 0.35 16.07
CA TYR A 179 -21.92 0.91 17.37
C TYR A 179 -23.18 1.34 18.12
N PHE A 180 -23.08 1.31 19.43
CA PHE A 180 -24.14 1.82 20.32
C PHE A 180 -23.52 2.52 21.53
N CYS A 181 -24.18 3.55 22.03
CA CYS A 181 -23.83 4.21 23.28
C CYS A 181 -24.69 3.67 24.42
N LEU A 182 -24.04 3.40 25.56
CA LEU A 182 -24.69 3.02 26.83
C LEU A 182 -24.96 4.28 27.66
#